data_eca04d3e3cd5ac70ad80d1ef7470efc9
#
_entry.id   eca04d3e3cd5ac70ad80d1ef7470efc9
#
_cell.length_a   1.000
_cell.length_b   1.000
_cell.length_c   1.000
_cell.angle_alpha   90.00
_cell.angle_beta   90.00
_cell.angle_gamma   90.00
#
_symmetry.space_group_name_H-M   'P 1'
#
loop_
_entity.id
_entity.type
_entity.pdbx_description
1 polymer ?
#
loop_
_entity_poly.entity_id
_entity_poly.type
_entity_poly.pdbx_seq_one_letter_code
_entity_poly.pdbx_strand_id
1 'polypeptide(L)'
;MNIKTVNITFRVSNFQESVAFYENILGLPKKSQWSTYAVFDLCGIMLGLEPGGEKGAKKGAPDIYLQVENVDEAYEELKDKGVRFITEPKDQSWGARTAKFTDPDGNTFILVQLKK
;
A
#
# COMPACT_ATOMS: atom_id res chain seq x y z
N MET A 1 -9.55 -24.49 12.91
CA MET A 1 -9.90 -23.11 12.54
C MET A 1 -10.00 -23.00 11.03
N ASN A 2 -11.04 -22.35 10.54
CA ASN A 2 -11.28 -22.24 9.10
C ASN A 2 -11.38 -20.75 8.72
N ILE A 3 -10.24 -20.17 8.31
CA ILE A 3 -10.17 -18.74 7.97
C ILE A 3 -10.76 -18.53 6.58
N LYS A 4 -11.79 -17.69 6.47
CA LYS A 4 -12.45 -17.41 5.19
C LYS A 4 -11.85 -16.20 4.45
N THR A 5 -11.50 -15.17 5.19
CA THR A 5 -10.91 -13.96 4.61
C THR A 5 -9.90 -13.36 5.58
N VAL A 6 -9.09 -12.46 5.05
CA VAL A 6 -8.16 -11.67 5.86
C VAL A 6 -8.49 -10.20 5.63
N ASN A 7 -8.61 -9.45 6.71
CA ASN A 7 -8.80 -8.00 6.66
C ASN A 7 -7.69 -7.35 7.47
N ILE A 8 -7.00 -6.39 6.86
CA ILE A 8 -6.01 -5.56 7.52
C ILE A 8 -6.56 -4.15 7.52
N THR A 9 -6.73 -3.55 8.69
CA THR A 9 -7.30 -2.21 8.79
C THR A 9 -6.27 -1.23 9.31
N PHE A 10 -6.11 -0.13 8.58
CA PHE A 10 -5.28 1.00 9.00
C PHE A 10 -6.17 2.09 9.60
N ARG A 11 -5.74 2.65 10.73
CA ARG A 11 -6.32 3.88 11.24
C ARG A 11 -5.56 5.05 10.61
N VAL A 12 -6.31 5.96 9.96
CA VAL A 12 -5.70 7.01 9.15
C VAL A 12 -6.05 8.39 9.72
N SER A 13 -5.17 9.37 9.47
CA SER A 13 -5.35 10.72 9.99
C SER A 13 -6.36 11.52 9.18
N ASN A 14 -6.46 11.27 7.88
CA ASN A 14 -7.40 11.94 6.99
C ASN A 14 -8.07 10.89 6.11
N PHE A 15 -9.28 10.53 6.49
CA PHE A 15 -10.01 9.44 5.86
C PHE A 15 -10.21 9.67 4.36
N GLN A 16 -10.65 10.87 3.96
CA GLN A 16 -10.92 11.16 2.55
C GLN A 16 -9.65 11.13 1.70
N GLU A 17 -8.56 11.66 2.22
CA GLU A 17 -7.26 11.62 1.54
C GLU A 17 -6.80 10.18 1.33
N SER A 18 -6.94 9.35 2.35
CA SER A 18 -6.53 7.94 2.27
C SER A 18 -7.40 7.16 1.31
N VAL A 19 -8.71 7.38 1.33
CA VAL A 19 -9.61 6.72 0.37
C VAL A 19 -9.20 7.09 -1.06
N ALA A 20 -8.94 8.37 -1.32
CA ALA A 20 -8.52 8.82 -2.65
C ALA A 20 -7.19 8.19 -3.06
N PHE A 21 -6.25 8.06 -2.13
CA PHE A 21 -4.96 7.44 -2.41
C PHE A 21 -5.12 5.98 -2.88
N TYR A 22 -5.85 5.20 -2.11
CA TYR A 22 -6.00 3.77 -2.43
C TYR A 22 -6.87 3.54 -3.66
N GLU A 23 -7.90 4.34 -3.85
CA GLU A 23 -8.80 4.21 -4.99
C GLU A 23 -8.19 4.73 -6.29
N ASN A 24 -7.64 5.94 -6.27
CA ASN A 24 -7.24 6.64 -7.50
C ASN A 24 -5.76 6.50 -7.83
N ILE A 25 -4.90 6.49 -6.82
CA ILE A 25 -3.45 6.41 -7.05
C ILE A 25 -3.00 4.96 -7.16
N LEU A 26 -3.31 4.12 -6.17
CA LEU A 26 -3.01 2.70 -6.26
C LEU A 26 -3.98 1.94 -7.15
N GLY A 27 -5.16 2.49 -7.40
CA GLY A 27 -6.12 1.87 -8.30
C GLY A 27 -6.74 0.58 -7.77
N LEU A 28 -6.87 0.44 -6.46
CA LEU A 28 -7.45 -0.77 -5.88
C LEU A 28 -8.98 -0.77 -6.03
N PRO A 29 -9.58 -1.92 -6.34
CA PRO A 29 -11.04 -2.02 -6.34
C PRO A 29 -11.61 -1.72 -4.96
N LYS A 30 -12.50 -0.74 -4.88
CA LYS A 30 -13.19 -0.42 -3.64
C LYS A 30 -14.41 -1.32 -3.50
N LYS A 31 -14.47 -2.09 -2.42
CA LYS A 31 -15.57 -3.03 -2.18
C LYS A 31 -16.75 -2.35 -1.52
N SER A 32 -16.48 -1.43 -0.60
CA SER A 32 -17.53 -0.69 0.09
C SER A 32 -16.95 0.53 0.78
N GLN A 33 -17.81 1.50 1.04
CA GLN A 33 -17.43 2.70 1.77
C GLN A 33 -18.62 3.24 2.55
N TRP A 34 -18.38 3.51 3.83
CA TRP A 34 -19.28 4.22 4.71
C TRP A 34 -18.65 5.54 5.13
N SER A 35 -19.28 6.31 5.98
CA SER A 35 -18.73 7.60 6.40
C SER A 35 -17.42 7.47 7.18
N THR A 36 -17.23 6.34 7.88
CA THR A 36 -16.05 6.13 8.74
C THR A 36 -15.33 4.82 8.50
N TYR A 37 -15.57 4.17 7.36
CA TYR A 37 -14.89 2.92 7.03
C TYR A 37 -14.95 2.68 5.53
N ALA A 38 -13.83 2.24 4.97
CA ALA A 38 -13.76 1.86 3.56
C ALA A 38 -12.99 0.56 3.43
N VAL A 39 -13.35 -0.25 2.45
CA VAL A 39 -12.70 -1.55 2.21
C VAL A 39 -12.29 -1.65 0.75
N PHE A 40 -11.04 -2.03 0.53
CA PHE A 40 -10.46 -2.24 -0.79
C PHE A 40 -9.99 -3.68 -0.93
N ASP A 41 -10.02 -4.17 -2.15
CA ASP A 41 -9.48 -5.50 -2.46
C ASP A 41 -7.98 -5.35 -2.82
N LEU A 42 -7.12 -5.86 -1.96
CA LEU A 42 -5.68 -5.89 -2.19
C LEU A 42 -5.29 -7.30 -2.60
N CYS A 43 -5.61 -7.63 -3.85
CA CYS A 43 -5.31 -8.95 -4.43
C CYS A 43 -5.81 -10.12 -3.56
N GLY A 44 -7.05 -10.02 -3.06
CA GLY A 44 -7.67 -11.05 -2.24
C GLY A 44 -7.63 -10.80 -0.74
N ILE A 45 -6.77 -9.89 -0.29
CA ILE A 45 -6.73 -9.44 1.10
C ILE A 45 -7.55 -8.16 1.20
N MET A 46 -8.46 -8.08 2.17
CA MET A 46 -9.25 -6.87 2.36
C MET A 46 -8.45 -5.85 3.14
N LEU A 47 -8.29 -4.66 2.57
CA LEU A 47 -7.63 -3.54 3.21
C LEU A 47 -8.69 -2.56 3.67
N GLY A 48 -8.81 -2.40 4.98
CA GLY A 48 -9.76 -1.46 5.59
C GLY A 48 -9.08 -0.15 5.97
N LEU A 49 -9.84 0.94 5.88
CA LEU A 49 -9.41 2.25 6.35
C LEU A 49 -10.46 2.79 7.30
N GLU A 50 -10.02 3.37 8.41
CA GLU A 50 -10.90 4.07 9.34
C GLU A 50 -10.19 5.28 9.95
N PRO A 51 -10.94 6.32 10.35
CA PRO A 51 -10.33 7.50 10.99
C PRO A 51 -9.75 7.17 12.36
N GLY A 52 -8.99 8.09 12.91
CA GLY A 52 -8.47 8.00 14.28
C GLY A 52 -7.00 7.71 14.38
N GLY A 53 -6.30 7.68 13.25
CA GLY A 53 -4.86 7.49 13.23
C GLY A 53 -4.08 8.79 13.22
N GLU A 54 -2.77 8.67 13.28
CA GLU A 54 -1.85 9.79 13.20
C GLU A 54 -0.90 9.62 12.02
N LYS A 55 -0.48 10.75 11.45
CA LYS A 55 0.53 10.74 10.38
C LYS A 55 1.89 10.39 10.95
N GLY A 56 2.72 9.77 10.11
CA GLY A 56 4.11 9.52 10.41
C GLY A 56 4.45 8.04 10.47
N ALA A 57 5.75 7.77 10.46
CA ALA A 57 6.27 6.42 10.52
C ALA A 57 5.83 5.72 11.79
N LYS A 58 5.39 4.47 11.65
CA LYS A 58 4.90 3.65 12.75
C LYS A 58 5.97 2.63 13.11
N LYS A 59 6.67 2.88 14.21
CA LYS A 59 7.72 1.98 14.67
C LYS A 59 7.14 0.59 14.92
N GLY A 60 7.76 -0.41 14.31
CA GLY A 60 7.31 -1.79 14.48
C GLY A 60 6.13 -2.19 13.62
N ALA A 61 5.61 -1.29 12.78
CA ALA A 61 4.53 -1.64 11.86
C ALA A 61 5.07 -2.55 10.75
N PRO A 62 4.24 -3.47 10.24
CA PRO A 62 4.68 -4.34 9.15
C PRO A 62 4.85 -3.60 7.84
N ASP A 63 5.76 -4.08 7.00
CA ASP A 63 5.84 -3.67 5.62
C ASP A 63 4.91 -4.54 4.79
N ILE A 64 4.27 -3.94 3.78
CA ILE A 64 3.43 -4.69 2.86
C ILE A 64 4.16 -4.80 1.54
N TYR A 65 4.45 -6.03 1.13
CA TYR A 65 5.14 -6.31 -0.12
C TYR A 65 4.12 -6.54 -1.23
N LEU A 66 4.28 -5.79 -2.33
CA LEU A 66 3.45 -5.93 -3.51
C LEU A 66 4.33 -6.46 -4.64
N GLN A 67 4.15 -7.72 -5.00
CA GLN A 67 4.90 -8.30 -6.09
C GLN A 67 4.34 -7.83 -7.42
N VAL A 68 5.23 -7.27 -8.26
CA VAL A 68 4.90 -6.77 -9.59
C VAL A 68 5.85 -7.39 -10.61
N GLU A 69 5.48 -7.33 -11.88
CA GLU A 69 6.34 -7.86 -12.94
C GLU A 69 7.52 -6.95 -13.25
N ASN A 70 7.33 -5.63 -13.13
CA ASN A 70 8.36 -4.65 -13.47
C ASN A 70 8.33 -3.52 -12.46
N VAL A 71 9.30 -3.52 -11.55
CA VAL A 71 9.39 -2.52 -10.48
C VAL A 71 9.65 -1.13 -11.05
N ASP A 72 10.53 -1.01 -12.05
CA ASP A 72 10.88 0.31 -12.61
C ASP A 72 9.65 0.98 -13.25
N GLU A 73 8.86 0.21 -13.97
CA GLU A 73 7.63 0.71 -14.60
C GLU A 73 6.60 1.13 -13.55
N ALA A 74 6.38 0.29 -12.53
CA ALA A 74 5.47 0.62 -11.44
C ALA A 74 5.94 1.85 -10.66
N TYR A 75 7.25 1.96 -10.44
CA TYR A 75 7.85 3.11 -9.78
C TYR A 75 7.56 4.41 -10.54
N GLU A 76 7.82 4.43 -11.85
CA GLU A 76 7.60 5.62 -12.65
C GLU A 76 6.11 6.00 -12.69
N GLU A 77 5.24 5.02 -12.83
CA GLU A 77 3.80 5.24 -12.84
C GLU A 77 3.31 5.87 -11.53
N LEU A 78 3.70 5.32 -10.41
CA LEU A 78 3.29 5.85 -9.11
C LEU A 78 3.93 7.19 -8.79
N LYS A 79 5.19 7.37 -9.16
CA LYS A 79 5.89 8.63 -8.96
C LYS A 79 5.21 9.77 -9.74
N ASP A 80 4.77 9.49 -10.97
CA ASP A 80 4.05 10.46 -11.79
C ASP A 80 2.71 10.85 -11.17
N LYS A 81 2.13 9.97 -10.37
CA LYS A 81 0.89 10.25 -9.63
C LYS A 81 1.13 10.91 -8.27
N GLY A 82 2.37 11.25 -7.96
CA GLY A 82 2.71 11.96 -6.74
C GLY A 82 3.03 11.10 -5.53
N VAL A 83 3.24 9.79 -5.71
CA VAL A 83 3.60 8.92 -4.61
C VAL A 83 5.00 9.25 -4.10
N ARG A 84 5.14 9.30 -2.78
CA ARG A 84 6.43 9.53 -2.14
C ARG A 84 7.18 8.22 -1.99
N PHE A 85 8.30 8.09 -2.70
CA PHE A 85 9.18 6.93 -2.55
C PHE A 85 10.28 7.20 -1.53
N ILE A 86 10.51 6.22 -0.68
CA ILE A 86 11.62 6.25 0.30
C ILE A 86 12.88 5.76 -0.37
N THR A 87 12.78 4.72 -1.21
CA THR A 87 13.92 4.21 -1.99
C THR A 87 13.52 4.04 -3.45
N GLU A 88 14.50 4.29 -4.34
CA GLU A 88 14.35 4.04 -5.77
C GLU A 88 14.51 2.54 -6.06
N PRO A 89 14.14 2.09 -7.27
CA PRO A 89 14.38 0.70 -7.65
C PRO A 89 15.84 0.31 -7.49
N LYS A 90 16.07 -0.80 -6.80
CA LYS A 90 17.40 -1.29 -6.50
C LYS A 90 17.40 -2.81 -6.39
N ASP A 91 18.46 -3.42 -6.93
CA ASP A 91 18.66 -4.85 -6.80
C ASP A 91 19.08 -5.19 -5.37
N GLN A 92 18.44 -6.22 -4.82
CA GLN A 92 18.75 -6.73 -3.50
C GLN A 92 19.60 -8.01 -3.63
N SER A 93 20.40 -8.27 -2.60
CA SER A 93 21.29 -9.43 -2.60
C SER A 93 20.56 -10.76 -2.64
N TRP A 94 19.28 -10.76 -2.23
CA TRP A 94 18.47 -11.99 -2.14
C TRP A 94 17.68 -12.30 -3.41
N GLY A 95 18.01 -11.68 -4.52
CA GLY A 95 17.46 -12.07 -5.82
C GLY A 95 16.20 -11.34 -6.24
N ALA A 96 16.02 -10.13 -5.74
CA ALA A 96 14.87 -9.30 -6.11
C ALA A 96 15.29 -7.87 -6.40
N ARG A 97 14.40 -7.15 -7.08
CA ARG A 97 14.53 -5.71 -7.27
C ARG A 97 13.37 -5.05 -6.55
N THR A 98 13.65 -4.06 -5.72
CA THR A 98 12.61 -3.45 -4.86
C THR A 98 12.63 -1.94 -4.92
N ALA A 99 11.47 -1.33 -4.60
CA ALA A 99 11.35 0.10 -4.37
C ALA A 99 10.33 0.29 -3.24
N LYS A 100 10.58 1.24 -2.37
CA LYS A 100 9.78 1.42 -1.16
C LYS A 100 9.07 2.76 -1.18
N PHE A 101 7.77 2.75 -0.90
CA PHE A 101 6.97 3.97 -0.81
C PHE A 101 6.05 3.94 0.40
N THR A 102 5.45 5.09 0.70
CA THR A 102 4.48 5.18 1.78
C THR A 102 3.15 5.70 1.28
N ASP A 103 2.08 5.34 2.00
CA ASP A 103 0.80 5.99 1.83
C ASP A 103 0.83 7.38 2.54
N PRO A 104 -0.26 8.16 2.51
CA PRO A 104 -0.26 9.48 3.14
C PRO A 104 0.03 9.49 4.64
N ASP A 105 -0.20 8.37 5.33
CA ASP A 105 0.01 8.29 6.79
C ASP A 105 1.33 7.65 7.19
N GLY A 106 2.16 7.26 6.22
CA GLY A 106 3.45 6.65 6.53
C GLY A 106 3.42 5.14 6.59
N ASN A 107 2.31 4.50 6.22
CA ASN A 107 2.29 3.05 6.09
C ASN A 107 3.15 2.64 4.90
N THR A 108 3.97 1.63 5.09
CA THR A 108 5.05 1.30 4.16
C THR A 108 4.67 0.16 3.23
N PHE A 109 4.92 0.39 1.95
CA PHE A 109 4.74 -0.60 0.90
C PHE A 109 6.05 -0.81 0.16
N ILE A 110 6.34 -2.05 -0.20
CA ILE A 110 7.53 -2.39 -0.97
C ILE A 110 7.09 -3.08 -2.25
N LEU A 111 7.38 -2.43 -3.37
CA LEU A 111 7.24 -3.07 -4.68
C LEU A 111 8.37 -4.08 -4.82
N VAL A 112 8.06 -5.29 -5.22
CA VAL A 112 9.07 -6.33 -5.38
C VAL A 112 8.91 -7.05 -6.70
N GLN A 113 10.04 -7.18 -7.43
CA GLN A 113 10.12 -7.93 -8.66
C GLN A 113 11.14 -9.05 -8.42
N LEU A 114 10.68 -10.28 -8.49
CA LEU A 114 11.58 -11.41 -8.31
C LEU A 114 12.39 -11.62 -9.58
N LYS A 115 13.68 -11.82 -9.41
CA LYS A 115 14.58 -12.11 -10.52
C LYS A 115 14.66 -13.61 -10.71
N LYS A 116 14.62 -14.02 -11.96
CA LYS A 116 14.74 -15.43 -12.32
C LYS A 116 16.20 -15.84 -12.42
#